data_5ee5ac7a957112edfa443fb7f1abb153
#
_entry.id   5ee5ac7a957112edfa443fb7f1abb153
#
_cell.length_a   1.000
_cell.length_b   1.000
_cell.length_c   1.000
_cell.angle_alpha   90.00
_cell.angle_beta   90.00
_cell.angle_gamma   90.00
#
_symmetry.space_group_name_H-M   'P 1'
#
loop_
_entity.id
_entity.type
_entity.pdbx_description
1 polymer ?
#
loop_
_entity_poly.entity_id
_entity_poly.type
_entity_poly.pdbx_seq_one_letter_code
_entity_poly.pdbx_strand_id
1 'polypeptide(L)'
;MNKNITLIYGDCSSPEIVTQAVRVLNKIAARHGHTFTYTRAYMGGEAIDRFGDPLPASELEKCKSSDSVLLGAIGGPKWEGLPGDQRPEKGLLRLRAGMGLYANNRPAKIWPQLADASPLKKSIVDQGIDFIVVRELIGGVYFGEHKTIEQNGEKVAIDTMPYSEHEIERIGRIGFETAMKRRKKLTCVDKANVLDTSRLWRAVMHRLQAEYPEVEYSEMFVDNCAMQICKNPAQFDVIVTENMFGDILSDEASEITGSIGMVPSSSLGEGTCGLYEPIHGSAPDIAGQDVVNPIACILSAAMMLRYSFDMPAEADEIETAVNAVLDEGCRTADMMAPGCTRVGCTEMGNKILEHI
;
A
#
# COMPACT_ATOMS: atom_id res chain seq x y z
N MET A 1 -21.85 -2.58 -14.12
CA MET A 1 -21.94 -1.49 -13.14
C MET A 1 -21.34 -0.20 -13.71
N ASN A 2 -21.77 0.96 -13.19
CA ASN A 2 -21.18 2.27 -13.54
C ASN A 2 -20.41 2.78 -12.34
N LYS A 3 -19.12 3.14 -12.53
CA LYS A 3 -18.24 3.64 -11.46
C LYS A 3 -17.44 4.83 -11.96
N ASN A 4 -17.29 5.84 -11.10
CA ASN A 4 -16.41 6.97 -11.34
C ASN A 4 -15.12 6.82 -10.51
N ILE A 5 -13.98 6.77 -11.18
CA ILE A 5 -12.67 6.56 -10.58
C ILE A 5 -11.87 7.87 -10.72
N THR A 6 -11.42 8.41 -9.60
CA THR A 6 -10.45 9.51 -9.67
C THR A 6 -9.05 8.95 -9.90
N LEU A 7 -8.36 9.48 -10.91
CA LEU A 7 -6.98 9.13 -11.25
C LEU A 7 -6.03 10.25 -10.81
N ILE A 8 -5.04 9.87 -10.00
CA ILE A 8 -3.88 10.70 -9.68
C ILE A 8 -2.66 10.01 -10.30
N TYR A 9 -2.17 10.55 -11.40
CA TYR A 9 -1.06 9.94 -12.13
C TYR A 9 0.25 9.93 -11.35
N GLY A 10 0.40 10.89 -10.43
CA GLY A 10 1.60 10.99 -9.61
C GLY A 10 2.79 11.62 -10.34
N ASP A 11 3.98 11.43 -9.77
CA ASP A 11 5.22 12.08 -10.22
C ASP A 11 6.18 11.07 -10.86
N CYS A 12 7.17 11.57 -11.59
CA CYS A 12 8.29 10.80 -12.18
C CYS A 12 7.82 9.61 -13.07
N SER A 13 8.09 8.36 -12.70
CA SER A 13 7.71 7.17 -13.48
C SER A 13 6.24 6.77 -13.32
N SER A 14 5.53 7.33 -12.35
CA SER A 14 4.17 6.93 -11.98
C SER A 14 3.12 7.06 -13.08
N PRO A 15 3.15 8.05 -13.99
CA PRO A 15 2.22 8.10 -15.11
C PRO A 15 2.29 6.89 -16.03
N GLU A 16 3.46 6.24 -16.15
CA GLU A 16 3.64 5.03 -16.96
C GLU A 16 2.83 3.87 -16.37
N ILE A 17 2.96 3.60 -15.08
CA ILE A 17 2.28 2.49 -14.40
C ILE A 17 0.76 2.69 -14.29
N VAL A 18 0.31 3.92 -13.97
CA VAL A 18 -1.13 4.23 -13.90
C VAL A 18 -1.78 4.06 -15.27
N THR A 19 -1.08 4.44 -16.35
CA THR A 19 -1.56 4.22 -17.71
C THR A 19 -1.82 2.74 -17.98
N GLN A 20 -0.95 1.82 -17.55
CA GLN A 20 -1.15 0.39 -17.75
C GLN A 20 -2.34 -0.12 -16.92
N ALA A 21 -2.46 0.31 -15.65
CA ALA A 21 -3.59 -0.07 -14.80
C ALA A 21 -4.94 0.39 -15.39
N VAL A 22 -5.01 1.60 -15.94
CA VAL A 22 -6.22 2.12 -16.61
C VAL A 22 -6.56 1.30 -17.86
N ARG A 23 -5.57 0.86 -18.66
CA ARG A 23 -5.78 -0.02 -19.81
C ARG A 23 -6.38 -1.36 -19.41
N VAL A 24 -5.90 -1.94 -18.31
CA VAL A 24 -6.42 -3.20 -17.75
C VAL A 24 -7.86 -2.99 -17.26
N LEU A 25 -8.14 -1.94 -16.50
CA LEU A 25 -9.50 -1.61 -16.06
C LEU A 25 -10.47 -1.44 -17.26
N ASN A 26 -10.05 -0.78 -18.33
CA ASN A 26 -10.86 -0.61 -19.53
C ASN A 26 -11.16 -1.95 -20.24
N LYS A 27 -10.18 -2.85 -20.27
CA LYS A 27 -10.35 -4.19 -20.85
C LYS A 27 -11.36 -5.02 -20.06
N ILE A 28 -11.22 -5.03 -18.72
CA ILE A 28 -12.19 -5.68 -17.81
C ILE A 28 -13.58 -5.09 -17.97
N ALA A 29 -13.71 -3.77 -17.99
CA ALA A 29 -14.99 -3.09 -18.16
C ALA A 29 -15.68 -3.51 -19.49
N ALA A 30 -14.93 -3.52 -20.59
CA ALA A 30 -15.45 -3.91 -21.90
C ALA A 30 -15.90 -5.39 -21.92
N ARG A 31 -15.12 -6.28 -21.30
CA ARG A 31 -15.41 -7.72 -21.26
C ARG A 31 -16.66 -8.04 -20.44
N HIS A 32 -16.86 -7.38 -19.31
CA HIS A 32 -17.96 -7.64 -18.37
C HIS A 32 -19.14 -6.67 -18.48
N GLY A 33 -19.13 -5.75 -19.47
CA GLY A 33 -20.22 -4.79 -19.68
C GLY A 33 -20.35 -3.75 -18.58
N HIS A 34 -19.23 -3.37 -17.97
CA HIS A 34 -19.16 -2.28 -17.00
C HIS A 34 -18.83 -0.96 -17.70
N THR A 35 -19.11 0.15 -17.01
CA THR A 35 -18.72 1.49 -17.47
C THR A 35 -17.90 2.16 -16.38
N PHE A 36 -16.61 2.38 -16.64
CA PHE A 36 -15.75 3.17 -15.77
C PHE A 36 -15.53 4.54 -16.40
N THR A 37 -15.82 5.58 -15.63
CA THR A 37 -15.52 6.96 -16.00
C THR A 37 -14.35 7.45 -15.14
N TYR A 38 -13.50 8.30 -15.71
CA TYR A 38 -12.29 8.74 -15.05
C TYR A 38 -12.26 10.25 -14.88
N THR A 39 -12.02 10.67 -13.65
CA THR A 39 -11.78 12.09 -13.31
C THR A 39 -10.30 12.24 -12.95
N ARG A 40 -9.58 13.15 -13.60
CA ARG A 40 -8.20 13.45 -13.23
C ARG A 40 -8.16 14.41 -12.04
N ALA A 41 -7.39 14.06 -11.03
CA ALA A 41 -6.99 14.94 -9.95
C ALA A 41 -5.46 15.11 -9.94
N TYR A 42 -5.00 16.23 -9.38
CA TYR A 42 -3.60 16.58 -9.28
C TYR A 42 -3.17 16.55 -7.83
N MET A 43 -2.05 15.89 -7.55
CA MET A 43 -1.43 15.81 -6.22
C MET A 43 0.08 15.67 -6.36
N GLY A 44 0.80 15.95 -5.27
CA GLY A 44 2.24 15.81 -5.24
C GLY A 44 2.98 16.92 -5.99
N GLY A 45 4.06 16.56 -6.63
CA GLY A 45 4.91 17.49 -7.37
C GLY A 45 4.21 18.15 -8.55
N GLU A 46 3.38 17.41 -9.29
CA GLU A 46 2.61 18.01 -10.39
C GLU A 46 1.63 19.08 -9.89
N ALA A 47 1.00 18.87 -8.72
CA ALA A 47 0.11 19.88 -8.14
C ALA A 47 0.88 21.11 -7.63
N ILE A 48 2.04 20.93 -7.04
CA ILE A 48 2.92 22.03 -6.62
C ILE A 48 3.30 22.88 -7.83
N ASP A 49 3.72 22.26 -8.92
CA ASP A 49 4.13 22.97 -10.13
C ASP A 49 2.98 23.75 -10.79
N ARG A 50 1.75 23.26 -10.68
CA ARG A 50 0.57 23.90 -11.28
C ARG A 50 -0.09 24.97 -10.41
N PHE A 51 -0.13 24.70 -9.09
CA PHE A 51 -0.98 25.45 -8.17
C PHE A 51 -0.23 26.00 -6.96
N GLY A 52 1.02 25.61 -6.75
CA GLY A 52 1.80 25.96 -5.55
C GLY A 52 1.34 25.25 -4.27
N ASP A 53 0.52 24.23 -4.38
CA ASP A 53 -0.04 23.45 -3.26
C ASP A 53 0.03 21.95 -3.61
N PRO A 54 0.59 21.06 -2.74
CA PRO A 54 0.68 19.63 -3.02
C PRO A 54 -0.67 18.91 -3.10
N LEU A 55 -1.76 19.49 -2.59
CA LEU A 55 -3.13 18.99 -2.75
C LEU A 55 -4.14 20.15 -2.59
N PRO A 56 -4.48 20.87 -3.66
CA PRO A 56 -5.54 21.88 -3.62
C PRO A 56 -6.87 21.31 -3.13
N ALA A 57 -7.67 22.11 -2.43
CA ALA A 57 -8.97 21.68 -1.91
C ALA A 57 -9.91 21.14 -3.00
N SER A 58 -9.88 21.74 -4.20
CA SER A 58 -10.67 21.25 -5.35
C SER A 58 -10.29 19.85 -5.79
N GLU A 59 -9.01 19.48 -5.69
CA GLU A 59 -8.51 18.17 -6.07
C GLU A 59 -8.90 17.11 -5.01
N LEU A 60 -8.86 17.46 -3.73
CA LEU A 60 -9.37 16.61 -2.65
C LEU A 60 -10.87 16.34 -2.82
N GLU A 61 -11.67 17.35 -3.17
CA GLU A 61 -13.12 17.16 -3.37
C GLU A 61 -13.43 16.24 -4.57
N LYS A 62 -12.63 16.26 -5.64
CA LYS A 62 -12.75 15.25 -6.72
C LYS A 62 -12.56 13.83 -6.18
N CYS A 63 -11.55 13.61 -5.33
CA CYS A 63 -11.30 12.31 -4.73
C CYS A 63 -12.45 11.86 -3.83
N LYS A 64 -12.98 12.75 -2.97
CA LYS A 64 -14.08 12.46 -2.06
C LYS A 64 -15.41 12.19 -2.77
N SER A 65 -15.62 12.79 -3.94
CA SER A 65 -16.86 12.66 -4.72
C SER A 65 -16.85 11.47 -5.70
N SER A 66 -15.75 10.74 -5.80
CA SER A 66 -15.65 9.56 -6.65
C SER A 66 -16.00 8.26 -5.91
N ASP A 67 -16.23 7.17 -6.66
CA ASP A 67 -16.44 5.85 -6.07
C ASP A 67 -15.14 5.26 -5.50
N SER A 68 -13.99 5.67 -6.07
CA SER A 68 -12.67 5.27 -5.58
C SER A 68 -11.55 6.09 -6.23
N VAL A 69 -10.34 6.01 -5.70
CA VAL A 69 -9.15 6.72 -6.19
C VAL A 69 -8.05 5.71 -6.52
N LEU A 70 -7.48 5.82 -7.73
CA LEU A 70 -6.27 5.13 -8.13
C LEU A 70 -5.13 6.14 -8.23
N LEU A 71 -4.05 5.88 -7.51
CA LEU A 71 -2.88 6.75 -7.40
C LEU A 71 -1.64 6.00 -7.87
N GLY A 72 -0.76 6.67 -8.60
CA GLY A 72 0.63 6.25 -8.75
C GLY A 72 1.44 6.55 -7.49
N ALA A 73 2.71 6.91 -7.63
CA ALA A 73 3.51 7.38 -6.52
C ALA A 73 3.80 8.87 -6.67
N ILE A 74 4.15 9.54 -5.58
CA ILE A 74 4.43 10.98 -5.58
C ILE A 74 5.84 11.25 -5.06
N GLY A 75 6.31 12.48 -5.31
CA GLY A 75 7.61 12.96 -4.85
C GLY A 75 8.72 12.84 -5.89
N GLY A 76 9.84 13.45 -5.58
CA GLY A 76 11.04 13.41 -6.41
C GLY A 76 12.03 14.51 -6.03
N PRO A 77 13.29 14.39 -6.50
CA PRO A 77 14.38 15.30 -6.10
C PRO A 77 14.11 16.78 -6.31
N LYS A 78 13.27 17.11 -7.30
CA LYS A 78 12.90 18.50 -7.61
C LYS A 78 12.29 19.25 -6.42
N TRP A 79 11.55 18.56 -5.55
CA TRP A 79 10.78 19.16 -4.47
C TRP A 79 11.36 18.91 -3.07
N GLU A 80 12.48 18.20 -2.96
CA GLU A 80 13.13 17.88 -1.67
C GLU A 80 13.59 19.13 -0.89
N GLY A 81 13.93 20.23 -1.60
CA GLY A 81 14.33 21.49 -0.99
C GLY A 81 13.20 22.33 -0.42
N LEU A 82 11.93 21.92 -0.60
CA LEU A 82 10.79 22.67 -0.09
C LEU A 82 10.60 22.49 1.42
N PRO A 83 9.98 23.48 2.12
CA PRO A 83 9.53 23.31 3.50
C PRO A 83 8.63 22.07 3.64
N GLY A 84 8.64 21.42 4.80
CA GLY A 84 7.95 20.15 5.01
C GLY A 84 6.45 20.17 4.74
N ASP A 85 5.78 21.30 4.99
CA ASP A 85 4.35 21.52 4.72
C ASP A 85 4.01 21.72 3.24
N GLN A 86 5.02 21.98 2.40
CA GLN A 86 4.89 22.19 0.96
C GLN A 86 5.41 21.03 0.12
N ARG A 87 5.93 19.95 0.76
CA ARG A 87 6.44 18.78 0.05
C ARG A 87 5.31 17.91 -0.53
N PRO A 88 5.57 17.13 -1.59
CA PRO A 88 4.59 16.19 -2.17
C PRO A 88 3.96 15.25 -1.15
N GLU A 89 4.74 14.71 -0.22
CA GLU A 89 4.31 13.77 0.83
C GLU A 89 3.22 14.37 1.73
N LYS A 90 3.25 15.70 1.95
CA LYS A 90 2.20 16.39 2.70
C LYS A 90 0.85 16.33 1.98
N GLY A 91 0.86 16.32 0.64
CA GLY A 91 -0.34 16.12 -0.17
C GLY A 91 -0.98 14.76 0.11
N LEU A 92 -0.18 13.69 0.15
CA LEU A 92 -0.64 12.33 0.43
C LEU A 92 -1.23 12.20 1.84
N LEU A 93 -0.55 12.74 2.86
CA LEU A 93 -1.06 12.75 4.23
C LEU A 93 -2.41 13.50 4.32
N ARG A 94 -2.51 14.66 3.64
CA ARG A 94 -3.76 15.44 3.57
C ARG A 94 -4.88 14.68 2.84
N LEU A 95 -4.56 13.94 1.77
CA LEU A 95 -5.52 13.11 1.04
C LEU A 95 -6.08 12.01 1.95
N ARG A 96 -5.21 11.24 2.59
CA ARG A 96 -5.57 10.15 3.49
C ARG A 96 -6.45 10.62 4.65
N ALA A 97 -6.04 11.71 5.32
CA ALA A 97 -6.81 12.31 6.39
C ALA A 97 -8.15 12.89 5.89
N GLY A 98 -8.14 13.62 4.77
CA GLY A 98 -9.33 14.27 4.20
C GLY A 98 -10.38 13.29 3.69
N MET A 99 -9.99 12.09 3.29
CA MET A 99 -10.87 10.98 2.92
C MET A 99 -11.19 10.06 4.12
N GLY A 100 -10.57 10.26 5.29
CA GLY A 100 -10.78 9.41 6.47
C GLY A 100 -10.27 7.97 6.31
N LEU A 101 -9.19 7.78 5.57
CA LEU A 101 -8.62 6.46 5.26
C LEU A 101 -7.67 6.02 6.38
N TYR A 102 -8.17 5.26 7.33
CA TYR A 102 -7.40 4.85 8.51
C TYR A 102 -6.78 3.46 8.43
N ALA A 103 -7.23 2.59 7.52
CA ALA A 103 -6.75 1.21 7.39
C ALA A 103 -6.00 1.02 6.07
N ASN A 104 -4.68 0.84 6.14
CA ASN A 104 -3.86 0.54 4.99
C ASN A 104 -3.50 -0.96 4.98
N ASN A 105 -3.98 -1.66 3.97
CA ASN A 105 -3.73 -3.09 3.80
C ASN A 105 -2.62 -3.30 2.77
N ARG A 106 -1.52 -3.91 3.21
CA ARG A 106 -0.33 -4.21 2.41
C ARG A 106 -0.08 -5.72 2.41
N PRO A 107 -0.50 -6.45 1.37
CA PRO A 107 -0.24 -7.89 1.26
C PRO A 107 1.23 -8.16 0.95
N ALA A 108 1.81 -9.13 1.65
CA ALA A 108 3.11 -9.71 1.37
C ALA A 108 2.91 -11.15 0.93
N LYS A 109 2.89 -11.37 -0.38
CA LYS A 109 2.69 -12.68 -0.98
C LYS A 109 3.79 -12.94 -1.99
N ILE A 110 4.49 -14.07 -1.85
CA ILE A 110 5.46 -14.48 -2.85
C ILE A 110 4.74 -15.18 -4.01
N TRP A 111 5.10 -14.78 -5.22
CA TRP A 111 4.66 -15.46 -6.44
C TRP A 111 5.62 -16.65 -6.68
N PRO A 112 5.12 -17.86 -6.94
CA PRO A 112 5.99 -19.03 -7.14
C PRO A 112 7.09 -18.80 -8.18
N GLN A 113 6.77 -18.06 -9.25
CA GLN A 113 7.71 -17.73 -10.33
C GLN A 113 8.80 -16.75 -9.91
N LEU A 114 8.67 -16.07 -8.78
CA LEU A 114 9.61 -15.10 -8.22
C LEU A 114 10.31 -15.61 -6.95
N ALA A 115 10.15 -16.90 -6.64
CA ALA A 115 10.74 -17.50 -5.44
C ALA A 115 12.28 -17.31 -5.39
N ASP A 116 12.96 -17.40 -6.53
CA ASP A 116 14.40 -17.22 -6.62
C ASP A 116 14.85 -15.74 -6.57
N ALA A 117 13.93 -14.78 -6.69
CA ALA A 117 14.19 -13.36 -6.50
C ALA A 117 14.17 -12.94 -5.02
N SER A 118 13.62 -13.76 -4.13
CA SER A 118 13.64 -13.51 -2.69
C SER A 118 15.09 -13.54 -2.15
N PRO A 119 15.48 -12.58 -1.29
CA PRO A 119 16.79 -12.61 -0.64
C PRO A 119 16.88 -13.68 0.45
N LEU A 120 15.78 -14.32 0.80
CA LEU A 120 15.72 -15.33 1.85
C LEU A 120 16.26 -16.69 1.36
N LYS A 121 16.71 -17.50 2.31
CA LYS A 121 17.10 -18.90 2.00
C LYS A 121 15.91 -19.65 1.42
N LYS A 122 16.16 -20.49 0.40
CA LYS A 122 15.14 -21.32 -0.24
C LYS A 122 14.30 -22.14 0.77
N SER A 123 14.92 -22.67 1.83
CA SER A 123 14.20 -23.42 2.89
C SER A 123 13.19 -22.60 3.68
N ILE A 124 13.29 -21.26 3.65
CA ILE A 124 12.31 -20.36 4.25
C ILE A 124 11.21 -20.05 3.22
N VAL A 125 11.61 -19.72 1.99
CA VAL A 125 10.70 -19.42 0.89
C VAL A 125 9.76 -20.60 0.57
N ASP A 126 10.28 -21.83 0.59
CA ASP A 126 9.51 -23.05 0.32
C ASP A 126 8.39 -23.32 1.35
N GLN A 127 8.39 -22.66 2.51
CA GLN A 127 7.31 -22.71 3.49
C GLN A 127 6.13 -21.82 3.10
N GLY A 128 6.30 -20.98 2.10
CA GLY A 128 5.32 -19.99 1.66
C GLY A 128 5.43 -18.68 2.43
N ILE A 129 5.17 -17.59 1.72
CA ILE A 129 5.05 -16.22 2.27
C ILE A 129 3.71 -15.71 1.79
N ASP A 130 2.76 -15.53 2.70
CA ASP A 130 1.43 -14.98 2.42
C ASP A 130 0.83 -14.41 3.70
N PHE A 131 1.05 -13.13 3.97
CA PHE A 131 0.44 -12.42 5.09
C PHE A 131 0.07 -10.99 4.69
N ILE A 132 -0.73 -10.33 5.51
CA ILE A 132 -1.14 -8.94 5.29
C ILE A 132 -0.70 -8.11 6.49
N VAL A 133 -0.09 -6.96 6.22
CA VAL A 133 0.12 -5.90 7.21
C VAL A 133 -1.06 -4.95 7.15
N VAL A 134 -1.83 -4.88 8.21
CA VAL A 134 -2.92 -3.93 8.46
C VAL A 134 -2.33 -2.79 9.28
N ARG A 135 -1.98 -1.70 8.60
CA ARG A 135 -1.33 -0.51 9.15
C ARG A 135 -2.39 0.55 9.48
N GLU A 136 -2.40 1.07 10.70
CA GLU A 136 -3.11 2.31 11.00
C GLU A 136 -2.45 3.45 10.21
N LEU A 137 -3.24 4.34 9.59
CA LEU A 137 -2.71 5.19 8.52
C LEU A 137 -2.78 6.70 8.80
N ILE A 138 -3.66 7.17 9.70
CA ILE A 138 -3.92 8.59 9.94
C ILE A 138 -3.73 9.02 11.39
N GLY A 139 -2.99 8.24 12.16
CA GLY A 139 -2.58 8.53 13.54
C GLY A 139 -1.07 8.47 13.72
N GLY A 140 -0.64 8.45 14.97
CA GLY A 140 0.72 8.26 15.38
C GLY A 140 1.67 9.43 15.06
N VAL A 141 2.95 9.11 14.91
CA VAL A 141 3.99 10.13 14.75
C VAL A 141 3.85 10.95 13.46
N TYR A 142 3.28 10.39 12.40
CA TYR A 142 3.13 11.12 11.12
C TYR A 142 2.06 12.22 11.17
N PHE A 143 1.14 12.16 12.14
CA PHE A 143 0.06 13.12 12.33
C PHE A 143 0.13 13.84 13.68
N GLY A 144 1.09 13.51 14.52
CA GLY A 144 1.33 14.17 15.80
C GLY A 144 1.90 15.59 15.65
N GLU A 145 2.16 16.22 16.76
CA GLU A 145 2.82 17.53 16.78
C GLU A 145 4.31 17.37 16.42
N HIS A 146 4.77 18.16 15.46
CA HIS A 146 6.17 18.25 15.05
C HIS A 146 6.68 19.66 15.34
N LYS A 147 7.76 19.80 16.09
CA LYS A 147 8.35 21.11 16.37
C LYS A 147 9.85 21.03 16.60
N THR A 148 10.53 22.10 16.24
CA THR A 148 11.91 22.36 16.64
C THR A 148 11.93 23.61 17.52
N ILE A 149 12.42 23.46 18.75
CA ILE A 149 12.54 24.53 19.74
C ILE A 149 14.00 24.84 20.00
N GLU A 150 14.27 26.01 20.56
CA GLU A 150 15.58 26.35 21.13
C GLU A 150 15.54 26.09 22.65
N GLN A 151 16.45 25.26 23.16
CA GLN A 151 16.55 24.93 24.56
C GLN A 151 18.01 24.88 24.97
N ASN A 152 18.40 25.60 26.03
CA ASN A 152 19.76 25.68 26.50
C ASN A 152 20.81 26.08 25.46
N GLY A 153 20.44 26.89 24.47
CA GLY A 153 21.33 27.38 23.39
C GLY A 153 21.55 26.39 22.25
N GLU A 154 20.75 25.30 22.17
CA GLU A 154 20.78 24.34 21.08
C GLU A 154 19.37 24.06 20.53
N LYS A 155 19.30 23.56 19.29
CA LYS A 155 18.03 23.16 18.67
C LYS A 155 17.65 21.76 19.14
N VAL A 156 16.39 21.61 19.60
CA VAL A 156 15.78 20.34 19.98
C VAL A 156 14.57 20.09 19.09
N ALA A 157 14.57 19.00 18.33
CA ALA A 157 13.44 18.54 17.52
C ALA A 157 12.59 17.55 18.32
N ILE A 158 11.27 17.69 18.24
CA ILE A 158 10.30 16.87 18.98
C ILE A 158 9.22 16.44 18.01
N ASP A 159 8.97 15.12 17.96
CA ASP A 159 7.85 14.51 17.26
C ASP A 159 7.01 13.72 18.27
N THR A 160 5.70 13.95 18.30
CA THR A 160 4.79 13.25 19.21
C THR A 160 4.04 12.12 18.49
N MET A 161 3.76 11.04 19.22
CA MET A 161 3.05 9.87 18.70
C MET A 161 1.77 9.61 19.51
N PRO A 162 0.70 10.40 19.31
CA PRO A 162 -0.56 10.19 20.02
C PRO A 162 -1.38 9.06 19.36
N TYR A 163 -2.10 8.30 20.20
CA TYR A 163 -3.15 7.37 19.81
C TYR A 163 -4.28 7.38 20.83
N SER A 164 -5.52 7.46 20.37
CA SER A 164 -6.72 7.30 21.18
C SER A 164 -7.21 5.84 21.15
N GLU A 165 -8.02 5.46 22.15
CA GLU A 165 -8.69 4.14 22.15
C GLU A 165 -9.52 3.92 20.89
N HIS A 166 -10.23 4.97 20.42
CA HIS A 166 -11.06 4.89 19.21
C HIS A 166 -10.23 4.57 17.95
N GLU A 167 -9.08 5.22 17.77
CA GLU A 167 -8.19 4.96 16.63
C GLU A 167 -7.67 3.53 16.65
N ILE A 168 -7.29 3.03 17.81
CA ILE A 168 -6.80 1.66 17.99
C ILE A 168 -7.96 0.66 17.76
N GLU A 169 -9.14 0.94 18.31
CA GLU A 169 -10.29 0.05 18.19
C GLU A 169 -10.71 -0.16 16.73
N ARG A 170 -10.86 0.94 15.96
CA ARG A 170 -11.29 0.85 14.56
C ARG A 170 -10.32 0.03 13.70
N ILE A 171 -9.00 0.22 13.86
CA ILE A 171 -8.01 -0.55 13.09
C ILE A 171 -7.88 -1.99 13.64
N GLY A 172 -8.01 -2.18 14.94
CA GLY A 172 -8.03 -3.50 15.56
C GLY A 172 -9.17 -4.38 15.02
N ARG A 173 -10.38 -3.82 14.87
CA ARG A 173 -11.52 -4.51 14.25
C ARG A 173 -11.21 -4.94 12.82
N ILE A 174 -10.62 -4.07 12.00
CA ILE A 174 -10.19 -4.42 10.63
C ILE A 174 -9.17 -5.58 10.67
N GLY A 175 -8.23 -5.57 11.60
CA GLY A 175 -7.27 -6.67 11.79
C GLY A 175 -7.96 -8.00 12.10
N PHE A 176 -8.86 -8.03 13.06
CA PHE A 176 -9.63 -9.24 13.42
C PHE A 176 -10.54 -9.71 12.29
N GLU A 177 -11.29 -8.82 11.65
CA GLU A 177 -12.16 -9.15 10.51
C GLU A 177 -11.38 -9.67 9.30
N THR A 178 -10.19 -9.12 9.05
CA THR A 178 -9.28 -9.62 8.02
C THR A 178 -8.80 -11.03 8.38
N ALA A 179 -8.42 -11.27 9.62
CA ALA A 179 -8.01 -12.60 10.08
C ALA A 179 -9.15 -13.63 9.95
N MET A 180 -10.39 -13.25 10.28
CA MET A 180 -11.58 -14.12 10.12
C MET A 180 -11.80 -14.59 8.68
N LYS A 181 -11.44 -13.76 7.70
CA LYS A 181 -11.53 -14.09 6.25
C LYS A 181 -10.31 -14.87 5.73
N ARG A 182 -9.28 -15.05 6.55
CA ARG A 182 -8.03 -15.73 6.20
C ARG A 182 -7.82 -16.96 7.09
N ARG A 183 -6.61 -17.14 7.62
CA ARG A 183 -6.24 -18.33 8.41
C ARG A 183 -6.52 -18.20 9.91
N LYS A 184 -7.26 -17.15 10.30
CA LYS A 184 -7.68 -16.87 11.68
C LYS A 184 -6.54 -16.67 12.66
N LYS A 185 -5.44 -16.03 12.21
CA LYS A 185 -4.32 -15.65 13.06
C LYS A 185 -4.09 -14.14 12.97
N LEU A 186 -3.98 -13.49 14.13
CA LEU A 186 -3.69 -12.06 14.23
C LEU A 186 -2.53 -11.83 15.18
N THR A 187 -1.50 -11.15 14.68
CA THR A 187 -0.37 -10.69 15.50
C THR A 187 -0.43 -9.18 15.64
N CYS A 188 -0.61 -8.69 16.87
CA CYS A 188 -0.49 -7.27 17.18
C CYS A 188 0.99 -6.94 17.38
N VAL A 189 1.52 -6.00 16.60
CA VAL A 189 2.92 -5.60 16.66
C VAL A 189 3.04 -4.21 17.27
N ASP A 190 3.86 -4.09 18.31
CA ASP A 190 3.98 -2.91 19.14
C ASP A 190 5.38 -2.75 19.78
N LYS A 191 5.53 -1.77 20.67
CA LYS A 191 6.72 -1.57 21.53
C LYS A 191 6.30 -1.36 22.98
N ALA A 192 5.42 -2.19 23.51
CA ALA A 192 4.78 -2.02 24.82
C ALA A 192 5.75 -2.09 26.01
N ASN A 193 6.95 -2.67 25.84
CA ASN A 193 8.00 -2.63 26.86
C ASN A 193 8.58 -1.22 27.08
N VAL A 194 8.34 -0.27 26.15
CA VAL A 194 8.85 1.11 26.21
C VAL A 194 7.73 2.14 26.16
N LEU A 195 6.79 2.03 25.20
CA LEU A 195 5.85 3.08 24.84
C LEU A 195 4.51 2.96 25.54
N ASP A 196 3.99 4.08 26.07
CA ASP A 196 2.64 4.15 26.64
C ASP A 196 1.57 3.92 25.60
N THR A 197 1.73 4.46 24.39
CA THR A 197 0.82 4.22 23.26
C THR A 197 0.67 2.74 22.95
N SER A 198 1.77 1.99 22.92
CA SER A 198 1.76 0.54 22.70
C SER A 198 1.09 -0.23 23.84
N ARG A 199 1.21 0.23 25.08
CA ARG A 199 0.48 -0.36 26.22
C ARG A 199 -1.03 -0.15 26.09
N LEU A 200 -1.45 1.04 25.63
CA LEU A 200 -2.85 1.31 25.32
C LEU A 200 -3.35 0.41 24.17
N TRP A 201 -2.52 0.23 23.12
CA TRP A 201 -2.83 -0.69 22.02
C TRP A 201 -3.14 -2.08 22.54
N ARG A 202 -2.30 -2.69 23.38
CA ARG A 202 -2.55 -4.01 23.98
C ARG A 202 -3.85 -4.06 24.76
N ALA A 203 -4.10 -3.04 25.59
CA ALA A 203 -5.34 -2.99 26.40
C ALA A 203 -6.59 -3.00 25.53
N VAL A 204 -6.60 -2.25 24.43
CA VAL A 204 -7.72 -2.22 23.48
C VAL A 204 -7.82 -3.55 22.71
N MET A 205 -6.71 -4.08 22.22
CA MET A 205 -6.69 -5.34 21.46
C MET A 205 -7.15 -6.54 22.32
N HIS A 206 -6.79 -6.60 23.60
CA HIS A 206 -7.31 -7.62 24.52
C HIS A 206 -8.84 -7.52 24.71
N ARG A 207 -9.38 -6.30 24.76
CA ARG A 207 -10.84 -6.11 24.82
C ARG A 207 -11.51 -6.63 23.55
N LEU A 208 -10.95 -6.31 22.37
CA LEU A 208 -11.48 -6.75 21.08
C LEU A 208 -11.36 -8.28 20.90
N GLN A 209 -10.27 -8.89 21.33
CA GLN A 209 -10.07 -10.35 21.23
C GLN A 209 -11.27 -11.13 21.80
N ALA A 210 -11.90 -10.66 22.87
CA ALA A 210 -13.05 -11.32 23.46
C ALA A 210 -14.26 -11.37 22.50
N GLU A 211 -14.35 -10.48 21.53
CA GLU A 211 -15.39 -10.45 20.49
C GLU A 211 -15.10 -11.40 19.32
N TYR A 212 -13.84 -11.86 19.16
CA TYR A 212 -13.38 -12.72 18.07
C TYR A 212 -12.70 -14.01 18.58
N PRO A 213 -13.43 -14.87 19.30
CA PRO A 213 -12.86 -16.05 19.98
C PRO A 213 -12.27 -17.10 19.03
N GLU A 214 -12.62 -17.04 17.73
CA GLU A 214 -12.09 -17.94 16.71
C GLU A 214 -10.71 -17.54 16.20
N VAL A 215 -10.23 -16.32 16.52
CA VAL A 215 -8.95 -15.81 16.05
C VAL A 215 -7.86 -16.13 17.07
N GLU A 216 -6.82 -16.83 16.62
CA GLU A 216 -5.58 -17.01 17.37
C GLU A 216 -4.86 -15.66 17.45
N TYR A 217 -4.94 -14.99 18.60
CA TYR A 217 -4.33 -13.69 18.83
C TYR A 217 -2.96 -13.85 19.51
N SER A 218 -2.00 -13.09 19.03
CA SER A 218 -0.65 -13.02 19.60
C SER A 218 -0.12 -11.58 19.60
N GLU A 219 0.91 -11.34 20.41
CA GLU A 219 1.58 -10.04 20.51
C GLU A 219 3.08 -10.20 20.27
N MET A 220 3.65 -9.22 19.57
CA MET A 220 5.08 -9.23 19.28
C MET A 220 5.65 -7.81 19.33
N PHE A 221 6.84 -7.66 19.89
CA PHE A 221 7.57 -6.39 19.80
C PHE A 221 8.05 -6.18 18.36
N VAL A 222 8.02 -4.94 17.89
CA VAL A 222 8.33 -4.57 16.50
C VAL A 222 9.72 -5.01 16.06
N ASP A 223 10.73 -4.90 16.93
CA ASP A 223 12.09 -5.36 16.66
C ASP A 223 12.18 -6.89 16.49
N ASN A 224 11.41 -7.66 17.28
CA ASN A 224 11.30 -9.09 17.07
C ASN A 224 10.51 -9.42 15.79
N CYS A 225 9.45 -8.67 15.49
CA CYS A 225 8.68 -8.87 14.26
C CYS A 225 9.54 -8.70 13.01
N ALA A 226 10.36 -7.66 12.95
CA ALA A 226 11.31 -7.44 11.86
C ALA A 226 12.26 -8.66 11.68
N MET A 227 12.82 -9.17 12.77
CA MET A 227 13.64 -10.40 12.71
C MET A 227 12.84 -11.62 12.22
N GLN A 228 11.58 -11.77 12.65
CA GLN A 228 10.75 -12.92 12.33
C GLN A 228 10.22 -12.87 10.87
N ILE A 229 9.98 -11.70 10.31
CA ILE A 229 9.66 -11.53 8.89
C ILE A 229 10.76 -12.14 8.01
N CYS A 230 12.04 -11.92 8.35
CA CYS A 230 13.16 -12.53 7.63
C CYS A 230 13.38 -14.02 7.98
N LYS A 231 13.11 -14.44 9.23
CA LYS A 231 13.49 -15.77 9.73
C LYS A 231 12.41 -16.83 9.53
N ASN A 232 11.15 -16.46 9.71
CA ASN A 232 10.00 -17.36 9.65
C ASN A 232 8.72 -16.60 9.23
N PRO A 233 8.66 -16.05 8.00
CA PRO A 233 7.49 -15.29 7.54
C PRO A 233 6.21 -16.12 7.47
N ALA A 234 6.31 -17.44 7.29
CA ALA A 234 5.17 -18.34 7.20
C ALA A 234 4.33 -18.43 8.49
N GLN A 235 4.85 -17.98 9.63
CA GLN A 235 4.08 -17.92 10.88
C GLN A 235 2.98 -16.88 10.87
N PHE A 236 3.13 -15.81 10.07
CA PHE A 236 2.19 -14.68 10.03
C PHE A 236 1.02 -14.93 9.08
N ASP A 237 -0.15 -14.47 9.45
CA ASP A 237 -1.34 -14.39 8.62
C ASP A 237 -1.81 -12.94 8.47
N VAL A 238 -2.12 -12.29 9.60
CA VAL A 238 -2.42 -10.86 9.65
C VAL A 238 -1.56 -10.23 10.74
N ILE A 239 -0.88 -9.16 10.39
CA ILE A 239 -0.18 -8.28 11.34
C ILE A 239 -1.00 -6.99 11.44
N VAL A 240 -1.35 -6.57 12.65
CA VAL A 240 -1.95 -5.24 12.90
C VAL A 240 -0.97 -4.41 13.70
N THR A 241 -0.77 -3.15 13.29
CA THR A 241 0.22 -2.28 13.93
C THR A 241 -0.05 -0.80 13.66
N GLU A 242 0.61 0.05 14.43
CA GLU A 242 0.57 1.50 14.28
C GLU A 242 1.24 1.97 12.98
N ASN A 243 1.13 3.27 12.70
CA ASN A 243 1.47 3.87 11.42
C ASN A 243 2.94 3.67 11.01
N MET A 244 3.89 4.13 11.83
CA MET A 244 5.32 4.08 11.48
C MET A 244 5.87 2.64 11.47
N PHE A 245 5.49 1.81 12.45
CA PHE A 245 5.92 0.41 12.46
C PHE A 245 5.36 -0.36 11.26
N GLY A 246 4.10 -0.09 10.90
CA GLY A 246 3.45 -0.69 9.74
C GLY A 246 4.10 -0.28 8.43
N ASP A 247 4.59 0.96 8.32
CA ASP A 247 5.34 1.44 7.17
C ASP A 247 6.64 0.64 7.00
N ILE A 248 7.46 0.61 8.04
CA ILE A 248 8.77 -0.05 8.01
C ILE A 248 8.63 -1.56 7.76
N LEU A 249 7.75 -2.23 8.51
CA LEU A 249 7.57 -3.68 8.41
C LEU A 249 6.99 -4.13 7.07
N SER A 250 6.12 -3.33 6.46
CA SER A 250 5.54 -3.68 5.17
C SER A 250 6.53 -3.49 4.01
N ASP A 251 7.43 -2.53 4.10
CA ASP A 251 8.51 -2.37 3.12
C ASP A 251 9.52 -3.51 3.25
N GLU A 252 9.91 -3.90 4.47
CA GLU A 252 10.70 -5.12 4.71
C GLU A 252 10.01 -6.37 4.15
N ALA A 253 8.69 -6.50 4.40
CA ALA A 253 7.89 -7.61 3.88
C ALA A 253 7.83 -7.64 2.35
N SER A 254 7.89 -6.48 1.69
CA SER A 254 7.91 -6.40 0.23
C SER A 254 9.22 -6.94 -0.36
N GLU A 255 10.33 -6.63 0.25
CA GLU A 255 11.65 -7.09 -0.20
C GLU A 255 11.78 -8.62 -0.15
N ILE A 256 11.23 -9.26 0.88
CA ILE A 256 11.30 -10.72 0.99
C ILE A 256 10.41 -11.45 -0.03
N THR A 257 9.49 -10.78 -0.70
CA THR A 257 8.62 -11.34 -1.75
C THR A 257 9.22 -11.25 -3.16
N GLY A 258 10.40 -10.65 -3.31
CA GLY A 258 11.20 -10.65 -4.52
C GLY A 258 11.19 -9.35 -5.31
N SER A 259 10.22 -8.47 -5.18
CA SER A 259 10.23 -7.12 -5.74
C SER A 259 9.12 -6.25 -5.15
N ILE A 260 9.48 -5.04 -4.75
CA ILE A 260 8.54 -4.00 -4.33
C ILE A 260 7.56 -3.60 -5.47
N GLY A 261 7.98 -3.78 -6.74
CA GLY A 261 7.15 -3.54 -7.92
C GLY A 261 5.98 -4.52 -8.09
N MET A 262 5.89 -5.54 -7.22
CA MET A 262 4.82 -6.54 -7.22
C MET A 262 3.77 -6.30 -6.13
N VAL A 263 3.98 -5.34 -5.23
CA VAL A 263 3.17 -5.22 -4.02
C VAL A 263 2.17 -4.06 -4.14
N PRO A 264 0.86 -4.39 -4.21
CA PRO A 264 -0.20 -3.39 -4.18
C PRO A 264 -0.51 -2.94 -2.76
N SER A 265 -1.30 -1.88 -2.63
CA SER A 265 -1.92 -1.52 -1.37
C SER A 265 -3.32 -0.94 -1.53
N SER A 266 -4.11 -1.04 -0.46
CA SER A 266 -5.38 -0.34 -0.32
C SER A 266 -5.40 0.47 0.97
N SER A 267 -5.94 1.68 0.88
CA SER A 267 -6.23 2.52 2.04
C SER A 267 -7.74 2.72 2.13
N LEU A 268 -8.33 2.24 3.21
CA LEU A 268 -9.77 2.17 3.43
C LEU A 268 -10.18 2.98 4.66
N GLY A 269 -11.38 3.52 4.62
CA GLY A 269 -12.02 4.22 5.73
C GLY A 269 -13.41 3.65 6.01
N GLU A 270 -14.29 4.49 6.52
CA GLU A 270 -15.70 4.15 6.59
C GLU A 270 -16.33 4.20 5.19
N GLY A 271 -17.13 3.19 4.85
CA GLY A 271 -17.77 3.07 3.54
C GLY A 271 -16.92 2.32 2.51
N THR A 272 -17.24 2.53 1.23
CA THR A 272 -16.65 1.75 0.11
C THR A 272 -15.58 2.52 -0.68
N CYS A 273 -15.52 3.85 -0.57
CA CYS A 273 -14.51 4.64 -1.27
C CYS A 273 -13.13 4.42 -0.65
N GLY A 274 -12.18 3.96 -1.45
CA GLY A 274 -10.80 3.71 -1.04
C GLY A 274 -9.78 4.43 -1.93
N LEU A 275 -8.54 4.46 -1.44
CA LEU A 275 -7.36 4.87 -2.22
C LEU A 275 -6.51 3.62 -2.48
N TYR A 276 -6.14 3.42 -3.73
CA TYR A 276 -5.37 2.27 -4.19
C TYR A 276 -4.10 2.74 -4.88
N GLU A 277 -2.96 2.27 -4.40
CA GLU A 277 -1.65 2.72 -4.84
C GLU A 277 -0.61 1.61 -4.68
N PRO A 278 0.43 1.53 -5.54
CA PRO A 278 1.58 0.68 -5.26
C PRO A 278 2.30 1.15 -4.01
N ILE A 279 3.01 0.26 -3.31
CA ILE A 279 3.77 0.66 -2.11
C ILE A 279 5.11 1.33 -2.44
N HIS A 280 5.64 1.13 -3.65
CA HIS A 280 6.91 1.70 -4.07
C HIS A 280 6.81 3.21 -4.36
N GLY A 281 7.96 3.90 -4.35
CA GLY A 281 8.05 5.33 -4.67
C GLY A 281 7.96 5.65 -6.17
N SER A 282 8.17 6.91 -6.51
CA SER A 282 8.04 7.45 -7.87
C SER A 282 9.19 7.11 -8.82
N ALA A 283 10.29 6.50 -8.34
CA ALA A 283 11.46 6.06 -9.11
C ALA A 283 11.93 7.09 -10.15
N PRO A 284 12.41 8.26 -9.72
CA PRO A 284 12.75 9.37 -10.61
C PRO A 284 13.90 9.05 -11.58
N ASP A 285 14.79 8.15 -11.21
CA ASP A 285 15.95 7.72 -11.98
C ASP A 285 15.61 6.93 -13.26
N ILE A 286 14.45 6.29 -13.30
CA ILE A 286 13.97 5.51 -14.43
C ILE A 286 12.75 6.12 -15.14
N ALA A 287 12.34 7.31 -14.75
CA ALA A 287 11.16 7.98 -15.33
C ALA A 287 11.33 8.23 -16.84
N GLY A 288 10.29 7.91 -17.62
CA GLY A 288 10.27 8.09 -19.08
C GLY A 288 11.08 7.07 -19.87
N GLN A 289 11.60 6.02 -19.24
CA GLN A 289 12.43 5.01 -19.89
C GLN A 289 11.67 3.73 -20.24
N ASP A 290 10.39 3.62 -19.93
CA ASP A 290 9.56 2.42 -20.14
C ASP A 290 10.13 1.14 -19.48
N VAL A 291 10.77 1.27 -18.32
CA VAL A 291 11.39 0.13 -17.62
C VAL A 291 10.75 -0.18 -16.26
N VAL A 292 9.93 0.73 -15.74
CA VAL A 292 9.26 0.57 -14.44
C VAL A 292 8.26 -0.60 -14.47
N ASN A 293 8.17 -1.35 -13.38
CA ASN A 293 7.22 -2.46 -13.24
C ASN A 293 5.80 -1.93 -12.98
N PRO A 294 4.79 -2.19 -13.86
CA PRO A 294 3.42 -1.70 -13.67
C PRO A 294 2.55 -2.63 -12.80
N ILE A 295 3.05 -3.82 -12.43
CA ILE A 295 2.21 -4.87 -11.84
C ILE A 295 1.63 -4.45 -10.50
N ALA A 296 2.39 -3.80 -9.62
CA ALA A 296 1.86 -3.33 -8.33
C ALA A 296 0.66 -2.37 -8.50
N CYS A 297 0.73 -1.45 -9.48
CA CYS A 297 -0.38 -0.54 -9.77
C CYS A 297 -1.59 -1.28 -10.38
N ILE A 298 -1.35 -2.25 -11.26
CA ILE A 298 -2.40 -3.12 -11.84
C ILE A 298 -3.07 -3.96 -10.74
N LEU A 299 -2.30 -4.54 -9.82
CA LEU A 299 -2.84 -5.28 -8.68
C LEU A 299 -3.55 -4.37 -7.67
N SER A 300 -3.12 -3.11 -7.53
CA SER A 300 -3.86 -2.11 -6.74
C SER A 300 -5.23 -1.82 -7.36
N ALA A 301 -5.31 -1.76 -8.69
CA ALA A 301 -6.59 -1.66 -9.40
C ALA A 301 -7.46 -2.92 -9.19
N ALA A 302 -6.89 -4.12 -9.15
CA ALA A 302 -7.60 -5.35 -8.80
C ALA A 302 -8.15 -5.30 -7.35
N MET A 303 -7.35 -4.80 -6.39
CA MET A 303 -7.84 -4.57 -5.02
C MET A 303 -9.00 -3.57 -4.98
N MET A 304 -8.98 -2.52 -5.82
CA MET A 304 -10.10 -1.57 -5.95
C MET A 304 -11.37 -2.25 -6.41
N LEU A 305 -11.29 -3.10 -7.44
CA LEU A 305 -12.44 -3.88 -7.91
C LEU A 305 -12.98 -4.77 -6.79
N ARG A 306 -12.12 -5.44 -6.04
CA ARG A 306 -12.50 -6.36 -4.97
C ARG A 306 -13.12 -5.67 -3.76
N TYR A 307 -12.49 -4.59 -3.26
CA TYR A 307 -12.85 -4.01 -1.96
C TYR A 307 -13.81 -2.82 -2.08
N SER A 308 -13.67 -1.96 -3.09
CA SER A 308 -14.55 -0.80 -3.27
C SER A 308 -15.77 -1.11 -4.14
N PHE A 309 -15.65 -2.01 -5.12
CA PHE A 309 -16.71 -2.22 -6.12
C PHE A 309 -17.45 -3.55 -5.95
N ASP A 310 -17.01 -4.41 -5.05
CA ASP A 310 -17.57 -5.76 -4.84
C ASP A 310 -17.57 -6.59 -6.14
N MET A 311 -16.44 -6.55 -6.86
CA MET A 311 -16.17 -7.26 -8.11
C MET A 311 -15.01 -8.26 -7.93
N PRO A 312 -15.14 -9.30 -7.09
CA PRO A 312 -14.05 -10.23 -6.83
C PRO A 312 -13.65 -11.08 -8.05
N ALA A 313 -14.61 -11.43 -8.91
CA ALA A 313 -14.32 -12.24 -10.10
C ALA A 313 -13.44 -11.49 -11.10
N GLU A 314 -13.71 -10.20 -11.33
CA GLU A 314 -12.92 -9.33 -12.20
C GLU A 314 -11.52 -9.07 -11.61
N ALA A 315 -11.41 -8.98 -10.29
CA ALA A 315 -10.12 -8.88 -9.61
C ALA A 315 -9.30 -10.18 -9.77
N ASP A 316 -9.93 -11.35 -9.58
CA ASP A 316 -9.29 -12.66 -9.77
C ASP A 316 -8.81 -12.85 -11.21
N GLU A 317 -9.55 -12.32 -12.20
CA GLU A 317 -9.16 -12.37 -13.62
C GLU A 317 -7.86 -11.57 -13.85
N ILE A 318 -7.73 -10.38 -13.27
CA ILE A 318 -6.49 -9.59 -13.36
C ILE A 318 -5.32 -10.33 -12.70
N GLU A 319 -5.51 -10.88 -11.50
CA GLU A 319 -4.47 -11.64 -10.79
C GLU A 319 -4.06 -12.89 -11.58
N THR A 320 -5.02 -13.57 -12.22
CA THR A 320 -4.76 -14.72 -13.09
C THR A 320 -3.96 -14.32 -14.33
N ALA A 321 -4.29 -13.19 -14.96
CA ALA A 321 -3.56 -12.68 -16.11
C ALA A 321 -2.11 -12.32 -15.74
N VAL A 322 -1.88 -11.69 -14.59
CA VAL A 322 -0.53 -11.42 -14.08
C VAL A 322 0.24 -12.72 -13.87
N ASN A 323 -0.40 -13.72 -13.25
CA ASN A 323 0.22 -15.02 -13.04
C ASN A 323 0.63 -15.71 -14.36
N ALA A 324 -0.23 -15.68 -15.37
CA ALA A 324 0.04 -16.25 -16.69
C ALA A 324 1.27 -15.60 -17.37
N VAL A 325 1.38 -14.27 -17.32
CA VAL A 325 2.55 -13.55 -17.86
C VAL A 325 3.85 -13.92 -17.13
N LEU A 326 3.77 -14.12 -15.81
CA LEU A 326 4.91 -14.59 -15.02
C LEU A 326 5.29 -16.04 -15.38
N ASP A 327 4.32 -16.92 -15.67
CA ASP A 327 4.53 -18.30 -16.14
C ASP A 327 5.20 -18.33 -17.52
N GLU A 328 4.90 -17.38 -18.42
CA GLU A 328 5.58 -17.19 -19.70
C GLU A 328 7.05 -16.77 -19.56
N GLY A 329 7.49 -16.45 -18.34
CA GLY A 329 8.85 -15.98 -18.08
C GLY A 329 9.10 -14.51 -18.40
N CYS A 330 8.06 -13.70 -18.66
CA CYS A 330 8.22 -12.26 -18.85
C CYS A 330 8.55 -11.55 -17.53
N ARG A 331 9.53 -10.65 -17.54
CA ARG A 331 10.01 -9.94 -16.35
C ARG A 331 10.38 -8.49 -16.68
N THR A 332 10.04 -7.58 -15.81
CA THR A 332 10.62 -6.24 -15.80
C THR A 332 12.02 -6.27 -15.15
N ALA A 333 12.76 -5.16 -15.24
CA ALA A 333 14.18 -5.11 -14.85
C ALA A 333 14.44 -5.48 -13.38
N ASP A 334 13.51 -5.13 -12.48
CA ASP A 334 13.55 -5.33 -11.03
C ASP A 334 13.43 -6.80 -10.58
N MET A 335 12.86 -7.66 -11.44
CA MET A 335 12.60 -9.07 -11.11
C MET A 335 13.21 -10.05 -12.11
N MET A 336 14.28 -9.63 -12.82
CA MET A 336 14.97 -10.47 -13.81
C MET A 336 15.62 -11.69 -13.16
N ALA A 337 15.49 -12.84 -13.85
CA ALA A 337 16.14 -14.11 -13.49
C ALA A 337 16.68 -14.81 -14.74
N PRO A 338 17.63 -15.76 -14.59
CA PRO A 338 18.13 -16.56 -15.70
C PRO A 338 17.00 -17.28 -16.45
N GLY A 339 17.01 -17.21 -17.78
CA GLY A 339 16.00 -17.84 -18.64
C GLY A 339 14.72 -17.02 -18.84
N CYS A 340 14.58 -15.86 -18.18
CA CYS A 340 13.45 -14.97 -18.37
C CYS A 340 13.66 -13.98 -19.51
N THR A 341 12.56 -13.50 -20.07
CA THR A 341 12.52 -12.48 -21.12
C THR A 341 12.28 -11.11 -20.48
N ARG A 342 13.22 -10.17 -20.70
CA ARG A 342 13.06 -8.81 -20.21
C ARG A 342 12.04 -8.04 -21.06
N VAL A 343 11.07 -7.41 -20.41
CA VAL A 343 10.07 -6.53 -21.04
C VAL A 343 10.06 -5.17 -20.35
N GLY A 344 9.58 -4.14 -21.05
CA GLY A 344 9.34 -2.81 -20.48
C GLY A 344 7.97 -2.69 -19.82
N CYS A 345 7.68 -1.51 -19.29
CA CYS A 345 6.40 -1.19 -18.66
C CYS A 345 5.21 -1.39 -19.60
N THR A 346 5.31 -0.82 -20.80
CA THR A 346 4.26 -0.91 -21.82
C THR A 346 4.06 -2.34 -22.28
N GLU A 347 5.14 -3.08 -22.53
CA GLU A 347 5.06 -4.46 -23.00
C GLU A 347 4.52 -5.40 -21.91
N MET A 348 4.88 -5.20 -20.65
CA MET A 348 4.28 -5.92 -19.53
C MET A 348 2.75 -5.70 -19.49
N GLY A 349 2.30 -4.46 -19.65
CA GLY A 349 0.89 -4.14 -19.77
C GLY A 349 0.20 -4.81 -20.95
N ASN A 350 0.86 -4.87 -22.13
CA ASN A 350 0.33 -5.57 -23.32
C ASN A 350 0.16 -7.05 -23.03
N LYS A 351 1.17 -7.69 -22.45
CA LYS A 351 1.15 -9.11 -22.08
C LYS A 351 0.00 -9.44 -21.13
N ILE A 352 -0.19 -8.64 -20.09
CA ILE A 352 -1.35 -8.83 -19.18
C ILE A 352 -2.67 -8.70 -19.92
N LEU A 353 -2.80 -7.73 -20.83
CA LEU A 353 -4.01 -7.55 -21.65
C LEU A 353 -4.30 -8.72 -22.60
N GLU A 354 -3.28 -9.46 -23.06
CA GLU A 354 -3.46 -10.65 -23.89
C GLU A 354 -4.15 -11.79 -23.12
N HIS A 355 -4.02 -11.84 -21.79
CA HIS A 355 -4.59 -12.86 -20.92
C HIS A 355 -5.96 -12.45 -20.29
N ILE A 356 -6.40 -11.20 -20.47
CA ILE A 356 -7.74 -10.71 -20.15
C ILE A 356 -8.58 -10.75 -21.43
#